data_b3dbd9d9e166f12b5b8fb9b00cfe8f84
#
_entry.id   b3dbd9d9e166f12b5b8fb9b00cfe8f84
#
_cell.length_a   1.000
_cell.length_b   1.000
_cell.length_c   1.000
_cell.angle_alpha   90.00
_cell.angle_beta   90.00
_cell.angle_gamma   90.00
#
_symmetry.space_group_name_H-M   'P 1'
#
loop_
_entity.id
_entity.type
_entity.pdbx_description
1 polymer ?
#
loop_
_entity_poly.entity_id
_entity_poly.type
_entity_poly.pdbx_seq_one_letter_code
_entity_poly.pdbx_strand_id
1 'polypeptide(L)'
;ACGGFPGNPYMMEQLDPLGTSVTTACSYSPSDKGYGIRAAVWAGANFDKEAAPMLFDRGIVAPGVDGGYVASDSAFGGKAFPGPIRQYNPGTQPFLKVNRNGERFANESSPYNDIVYAAAHQPGRVYAQICDANVLEDAKRFHTIGCSAQTRAGGEKYFQGKVDEAVAAGTLFVCDTIEELADKLGFTGEAKDTFLATVDRYNELYDKQNDEDFGKPAYRLSAIRTAPFYGCWLGASLLTTEQGIAINEKGQALDNDNKPMPGLYITGDMSGSFFANNYPCLMAGVAMGRTLTYAIKAIKQMGGLE
;
A
#
# COMPACT_ATOMS: atom_id res chain seq x y z
N ALA A 1 -15.28 3.67 19.28
CA ALA A 1 -14.27 3.19 18.34
C ALA A 1 -14.67 1.80 17.84
N CYS A 2 -15.01 1.68 16.56
CA CYS A 2 -15.51 0.42 15.97
C CYS A 2 -14.75 0.06 14.69
N GLY A 3 -13.54 0.61 14.50
CA GLY A 3 -12.74 0.43 13.30
C GLY A 3 -13.28 1.18 12.09
N GLY A 4 -12.57 1.05 10.98
CA GLY A 4 -12.97 1.58 9.67
C GLY A 4 -13.94 0.65 8.93
N PHE A 5 -13.88 0.70 7.60
CA PHE A 5 -14.74 -0.12 6.73
C PHE A 5 -14.01 -0.96 5.66
N PRO A 6 -12.71 -1.27 5.78
CA PRO A 6 -11.99 -1.95 4.70
C PRO A 6 -12.54 -3.35 4.40
N GLY A 7 -13.21 -4.00 5.37
CA GLY A 7 -13.87 -5.29 5.20
C GLY A 7 -15.28 -5.23 4.58
N ASN A 8 -15.70 -4.05 4.09
CA ASN A 8 -17.01 -3.86 3.45
C ASN A 8 -16.82 -3.46 1.98
N PRO A 9 -16.87 -4.39 1.01
CA PRO A 9 -16.63 -4.09 -0.39
C PRO A 9 -17.62 -3.07 -0.98
N TYR A 10 -18.85 -3.03 -0.49
CA TYR A 10 -19.83 -2.04 -0.95
C TYR A 10 -19.45 -0.61 -0.54
N MET A 11 -18.97 -0.43 0.69
CA MET A 11 -18.48 0.89 1.14
C MET A 11 -17.19 1.26 0.41
N MET A 12 -16.25 0.32 0.24
CA MET A 12 -14.99 0.55 -0.46
C MET A 12 -15.23 1.01 -1.92
N GLU A 13 -16.06 0.30 -2.68
CA GLU A 13 -16.36 0.66 -4.07
C GLU A 13 -17.08 2.00 -4.22
N GLN A 14 -17.91 2.39 -3.25
CA GLN A 14 -18.65 3.65 -3.29
C GLN A 14 -17.84 4.84 -2.77
N LEU A 15 -17.04 4.65 -1.74
CA LEU A 15 -16.37 5.73 -1.01
C LEU A 15 -14.92 5.91 -1.45
N ASP A 16 -14.28 4.82 -1.91
CA ASP A 16 -12.90 4.82 -2.39
C ASP A 16 -12.72 3.91 -3.62
N PRO A 17 -13.32 4.25 -4.75
CA PRO A 17 -13.21 3.43 -5.97
C PRO A 17 -11.78 3.38 -6.51
N LEU A 18 -11.00 4.47 -6.37
CA LEU A 18 -9.62 4.53 -6.84
C LEU A 18 -8.71 3.61 -6.01
N GLY A 19 -8.70 3.75 -4.69
CA GLY A 19 -7.94 2.89 -3.80
C GLY A 19 -8.33 1.42 -3.92
N THR A 20 -9.63 1.14 -4.06
CA THR A 20 -10.13 -0.21 -4.34
C THR A 20 -9.54 -0.78 -5.62
N SER A 21 -9.49 0.01 -6.70
CA SER A 21 -9.05 -0.45 -8.02
C SER A 21 -7.57 -0.85 -8.09
N VAL A 22 -6.71 -0.25 -7.26
CA VAL A 22 -5.26 -0.53 -7.21
C VAL A 22 -4.89 -1.55 -6.13
N THR A 23 -5.85 -1.95 -5.31
CA THR A 23 -5.62 -2.89 -4.21
C THR A 23 -5.63 -4.32 -4.72
N THR A 24 -4.62 -5.09 -4.33
CA THR A 24 -4.49 -6.51 -4.70
C THR A 24 -4.49 -7.41 -3.47
N ALA A 25 -4.20 -6.90 -2.29
CA ALA A 25 -4.20 -7.65 -1.03
C ALA A 25 -4.75 -6.82 0.12
N CYS A 26 -5.01 -7.45 1.26
CA CYS A 26 -5.48 -6.76 2.45
C CYS A 26 -4.92 -7.40 3.73
N SER A 27 -4.77 -6.57 4.76
CA SER A 27 -4.37 -7.05 6.09
C SER A 27 -5.28 -6.52 7.21
N TYR A 28 -6.46 -6.03 6.85
CA TYR A 28 -7.47 -5.57 7.80
C TYR A 28 -8.14 -6.72 8.58
N SER A 29 -8.83 -6.35 9.66
CA SER A 29 -9.73 -7.26 10.36
C SER A 29 -11.00 -7.51 9.53
N PRO A 30 -11.44 -8.77 9.37
CA PRO A 30 -12.71 -9.09 8.68
C PRO A 30 -13.94 -8.46 9.34
N SER A 31 -13.84 -8.02 10.61
CA SER A 31 -14.92 -7.34 11.34
C SER A 31 -15.04 -5.84 11.01
N ASP A 32 -14.06 -5.23 10.38
CA ASP A 32 -14.04 -3.80 10.05
C ASP A 32 -14.94 -3.48 8.85
N LYS A 33 -16.25 -3.47 9.10
CA LYS A 33 -17.33 -3.34 8.11
C LYS A 33 -18.06 -2.00 8.16
N GLY A 34 -17.54 -1.02 8.90
CA GLY A 34 -18.10 0.33 8.98
C GLY A 34 -19.39 0.45 9.79
N TYR A 35 -19.74 -0.53 10.65
CA TYR A 35 -20.99 -0.48 11.40
C TYR A 35 -21.08 0.74 12.32
N GLY A 36 -19.98 1.11 13.01
CA GLY A 36 -19.96 2.29 13.88
C GLY A 36 -20.10 3.59 13.10
N ILE A 37 -19.44 3.69 11.94
CA ILE A 37 -19.57 4.84 11.04
C ILE A 37 -21.03 5.00 10.58
N ARG A 38 -21.65 3.92 10.11
CA ARG A 38 -23.06 3.95 9.68
C ARG A 38 -24.00 4.36 10.82
N ALA A 39 -23.81 3.82 12.02
CA ALA A 39 -24.62 4.18 13.19
C ALA A 39 -24.48 5.68 13.52
N ALA A 40 -23.27 6.23 13.48
CA ALA A 40 -23.03 7.65 13.71
C ALA A 40 -23.67 8.54 12.62
N VAL A 41 -23.57 8.16 11.35
CA VAL A 41 -24.25 8.87 10.24
C VAL A 41 -25.76 8.83 10.40
N TRP A 42 -26.34 7.70 10.78
CA TRP A 42 -27.79 7.61 11.06
C TRP A 42 -28.24 8.47 12.25
N ALA A 43 -27.33 8.73 13.19
CA ALA A 43 -27.57 9.67 14.29
C ALA A 43 -27.39 11.15 13.88
N GLY A 44 -27.02 11.43 12.64
CA GLY A 44 -26.84 12.78 12.11
C GLY A 44 -25.41 13.29 12.03
N ALA A 45 -24.41 12.42 12.30
CA ALA A 45 -23.01 12.81 12.18
C ALA A 45 -22.59 13.00 10.74
N ASN A 46 -21.75 14.00 10.49
CA ASN A 46 -21.12 14.26 9.21
C ASN A 46 -20.01 13.24 8.94
N PHE A 47 -19.95 12.78 7.68
CA PHE A 47 -18.92 11.84 7.21
C PHE A 47 -17.96 12.56 6.27
N ASP A 48 -16.66 12.30 6.40
CA ASP A 48 -15.63 12.88 5.52
C ASP A 48 -15.91 12.59 4.05
N LYS A 49 -15.73 13.60 3.23
CA LYS A 49 -15.90 13.47 1.77
C LYS A 49 -14.70 12.86 1.08
N GLU A 50 -13.51 13.06 1.64
CA GLU A 50 -12.26 12.60 1.05
C GLU A 50 -11.94 11.17 1.48
N ALA A 51 -11.66 10.30 0.51
CA ALA A 51 -11.15 8.96 0.79
C ALA A 51 -9.82 9.04 1.55
N ALA A 52 -9.60 8.12 2.47
CA ALA A 52 -8.35 8.02 3.22
C ALA A 52 -8.00 6.55 3.48
N PRO A 53 -7.75 5.74 2.44
CA PRO A 53 -7.29 4.37 2.63
C PRO A 53 -5.82 4.38 3.03
N MET A 54 -5.45 3.50 3.94
CA MET A 54 -4.05 3.24 4.25
C MET A 54 -3.53 2.14 3.32
N LEU A 55 -2.95 2.58 2.20
CA LEU A 55 -2.42 1.71 1.15
C LEU A 55 -0.91 1.61 1.24
N PHE A 56 -0.39 0.41 1.05
CA PHE A 56 1.03 0.14 0.95
C PHE A 56 1.34 -0.62 -0.33
N ASP A 57 2.45 -0.35 -0.96
CA ASP A 57 2.96 -0.96 -2.19
C ASP A 57 3.54 -2.37 -1.95
N ARG A 58 2.74 -3.30 -1.41
CA ARG A 58 3.15 -4.65 -1.00
C ARG A 58 2.09 -5.73 -1.14
N GLY A 59 1.08 -5.48 -1.97
CA GLY A 59 0.06 -6.47 -2.31
C GLY A 59 0.55 -7.35 -3.45
N ILE A 60 1.17 -8.48 -3.14
CA ILE A 60 1.76 -9.38 -4.14
C ILE A 60 0.69 -10.25 -4.80
N VAL A 61 0.79 -10.42 -6.13
CA VAL A 61 -0.12 -11.23 -6.94
C VAL A 61 0.63 -12.05 -7.99
N ALA A 62 -0.04 -13.06 -8.53
CA ALA A 62 0.48 -13.84 -9.66
C ALA A 62 0.50 -13.00 -10.96
N PRO A 63 1.34 -13.36 -11.95
CA PRO A 63 1.31 -12.77 -13.27
C PRO A 63 -0.10 -12.79 -13.89
N GLY A 64 -0.47 -11.74 -14.59
CA GLY A 64 -1.78 -11.65 -15.27
C GLY A 64 -2.96 -11.23 -14.35
N VAL A 65 -2.77 -11.16 -13.04
CA VAL A 65 -3.81 -10.73 -12.09
C VAL A 65 -3.89 -9.22 -12.03
N ASP A 66 -5.10 -8.66 -12.12
CA ASP A 66 -5.37 -7.23 -12.06
C ASP A 66 -5.64 -6.76 -10.62
N GLY A 67 -5.48 -5.45 -10.40
CA GLY A 67 -5.93 -4.79 -9.16
C GLY A 67 -7.45 -4.71 -9.07
N GLY A 68 -7.96 -4.67 -7.85
CA GLY A 68 -9.38 -4.61 -7.53
C GLY A 68 -9.92 -5.93 -6.99
N TYR A 69 -11.23 -5.97 -6.76
CA TYR A 69 -11.91 -7.15 -6.24
C TYR A 69 -12.09 -8.25 -7.29
N VAL A 70 -12.02 -9.49 -6.82
CA VAL A 70 -12.45 -10.70 -7.53
C VAL A 70 -13.62 -11.36 -6.80
N ALA A 71 -14.41 -12.19 -7.50
CA ALA A 71 -15.49 -12.95 -6.88
C ALA A 71 -14.92 -13.95 -5.85
N SER A 72 -15.61 -14.07 -4.71
CA SER A 72 -15.20 -14.98 -3.61
C SER A 72 -16.41 -15.37 -2.76
N ASP A 73 -16.82 -16.63 -2.84
CA ASP A 73 -17.97 -17.14 -2.09
C ASP A 73 -17.75 -17.15 -0.56
N SER A 74 -16.48 -17.15 -0.12
CA SER A 74 -16.11 -17.16 1.30
C SER A 74 -16.01 -15.77 1.92
N ALA A 75 -16.04 -14.70 1.10
CA ALA A 75 -15.85 -13.34 1.58
C ALA A 75 -17.18 -12.59 1.76
N PHE A 76 -17.20 -11.65 2.71
CA PHE A 76 -18.34 -10.75 2.88
C PHE A 76 -18.63 -9.97 1.59
N GLY A 77 -19.89 -9.95 1.18
CA GLY A 77 -20.32 -9.29 -0.06
C GLY A 77 -19.92 -10.03 -1.34
N GLY A 78 -19.42 -11.27 -1.25
CA GLY A 78 -19.06 -12.09 -2.41
C GLY A 78 -17.78 -11.62 -3.14
N LYS A 79 -16.93 -10.80 -2.50
CA LYS A 79 -15.76 -10.16 -3.10
C LYS A 79 -14.55 -10.23 -2.18
N ALA A 80 -13.38 -10.49 -2.75
CA ALA A 80 -12.09 -10.45 -2.06
C ALA A 80 -11.01 -9.82 -2.95
N PHE A 81 -9.92 -9.35 -2.36
CA PHE A 81 -8.72 -9.01 -3.13
C PHE A 81 -7.95 -10.27 -3.50
N PRO A 82 -7.34 -10.32 -4.70
CA PRO A 82 -6.79 -11.55 -5.28
C PRO A 82 -5.47 -12.03 -4.66
N GLY A 83 -4.75 -11.17 -3.94
CA GLY A 83 -3.42 -11.48 -3.41
C GLY A 83 -3.44 -12.53 -2.31
N PRO A 84 -2.66 -13.61 -2.42
CA PRO A 84 -2.65 -14.71 -1.45
C PRO A 84 -1.91 -14.35 -0.15
N ILE A 85 -1.05 -13.34 -0.19
CA ILE A 85 -0.24 -12.89 0.95
C ILE A 85 -0.71 -11.50 1.39
N ARG A 86 -1.02 -11.34 2.68
CA ARG A 86 -1.55 -10.09 3.24
C ARG A 86 -0.61 -8.90 3.05
N GLN A 87 0.69 -9.12 3.26
CA GLN A 87 1.72 -8.09 3.12
C GLN A 87 3.05 -8.71 2.70
N TYR A 88 3.54 -8.32 1.53
CA TYR A 88 4.90 -8.62 1.06
C TYR A 88 5.80 -7.39 1.30
N ASN A 89 6.32 -7.24 2.51
CA ASN A 89 7.04 -6.03 2.91
C ASN A 89 8.27 -5.67 2.05
N PRO A 90 9.00 -6.61 1.42
CA PRO A 90 10.05 -6.22 0.47
C PRO A 90 9.54 -5.43 -0.73
N GLY A 91 8.24 -5.48 -1.04
CA GLY A 91 7.60 -4.67 -2.09
C GLY A 91 7.71 -3.16 -1.86
N THR A 92 7.76 -2.72 -0.58
CA THR A 92 7.88 -1.29 -0.23
C THR A 92 9.29 -0.72 -0.41
N GLN A 93 10.23 -1.51 -0.91
CA GLN A 93 11.57 -1.01 -1.23
C GLN A 93 11.57 -0.28 -2.57
N PRO A 94 12.38 0.77 -2.74
CA PRO A 94 12.46 1.55 -3.97
C PRO A 94 13.29 0.84 -5.06
N PHE A 95 13.09 -0.45 -5.27
CA PHE A 95 13.65 -1.17 -6.40
C PHE A 95 12.97 -0.77 -7.71
N LEU A 96 13.55 -1.15 -8.84
CA LEU A 96 12.94 -0.92 -10.15
C LEU A 96 11.50 -1.43 -10.18
N LYS A 97 10.58 -0.59 -10.66
CA LYS A 97 9.17 -0.93 -10.87
C LYS A 97 8.78 -0.65 -12.32
N VAL A 98 8.18 -1.64 -12.98
CA VAL A 98 7.76 -1.54 -14.38
C VAL A 98 6.30 -1.97 -14.53
N ASN A 99 5.62 -1.38 -15.53
CA ASN A 99 4.27 -1.77 -15.92
C ASN A 99 4.27 -3.04 -16.79
N ARG A 100 3.09 -3.46 -17.26
CA ARG A 100 2.96 -4.66 -18.13
C ARG A 100 3.55 -4.50 -19.54
N ASN A 101 3.87 -3.26 -19.95
CA ASN A 101 4.57 -3.01 -21.20
C ASN A 101 6.11 -3.09 -21.03
N GLY A 102 6.60 -3.36 -19.82
CA GLY A 102 8.03 -3.37 -19.50
C GLY A 102 8.63 -1.99 -19.22
N GLU A 103 7.82 -0.94 -19.07
CA GLU A 103 8.24 0.45 -18.93
C GLU A 103 8.25 0.90 -17.47
N ARG A 104 9.24 1.70 -17.06
CA ARG A 104 9.14 2.51 -15.83
C ARG A 104 8.01 3.54 -15.99
N PHE A 105 7.31 3.83 -14.91
CA PHE A 105 6.14 4.72 -14.94
C PHE A 105 6.14 5.77 -13.83
N ALA A 106 7.05 5.67 -12.86
CA ALA A 106 7.13 6.59 -11.73
C ALA A 106 8.52 6.56 -11.07
N ASN A 107 8.78 7.55 -10.20
CA ASN A 107 9.91 7.52 -9.29
C ASN A 107 9.62 6.55 -8.14
N GLU A 108 10.31 5.43 -8.08
CA GLU A 108 10.11 4.38 -7.08
C GLU A 108 10.48 4.81 -5.64
N SER A 109 11.07 5.99 -5.50
CA SER A 109 11.38 6.62 -4.20
C SER A 109 10.19 7.35 -3.58
N SER A 110 9.09 7.49 -4.33
CA SER A 110 7.88 8.16 -3.88
C SER A 110 7.22 7.42 -2.71
N PRO A 111 6.40 8.10 -1.90
CA PRO A 111 5.63 7.48 -0.84
C PRO A 111 4.73 6.33 -1.34
N TYR A 112 4.34 5.44 -0.43
CA TYR A 112 3.55 4.24 -0.75
C TYR A 112 2.30 4.52 -1.58
N ASN A 113 1.50 5.50 -1.14
CA ASN A 113 0.26 5.86 -1.83
C ASN A 113 0.52 6.37 -3.24
N ASP A 114 1.58 7.16 -3.44
CA ASP A 114 1.89 7.76 -4.73
C ASP A 114 2.23 6.70 -5.77
N ILE A 115 3.03 5.69 -5.38
CA ILE A 115 3.39 4.56 -6.26
C ILE A 115 2.14 3.75 -6.66
N VAL A 116 1.29 3.40 -5.69
CA VAL A 116 0.10 2.59 -6.00
C VAL A 116 -0.94 3.38 -6.78
N TYR A 117 -1.08 4.69 -6.55
CA TYR A 117 -1.97 5.53 -7.35
C TYR A 117 -1.41 5.80 -8.75
N ALA A 118 -0.08 5.91 -8.93
CA ALA A 118 0.52 5.96 -10.25
C ALA A 118 0.20 4.69 -11.06
N ALA A 119 0.11 3.53 -10.39
CA ALA A 119 -0.27 2.27 -11.04
C ALA A 119 -1.75 2.25 -11.50
N ALA A 120 -2.62 3.13 -10.98
CA ALA A 120 -4.02 3.20 -11.42
C ALA A 120 -4.18 3.49 -12.92
N HIS A 121 -3.18 4.15 -13.51
CA HIS A 121 -3.13 4.48 -14.93
C HIS A 121 -2.33 3.47 -15.76
N GLN A 122 -1.84 2.40 -15.16
CA GLN A 122 -1.07 1.36 -15.84
C GLN A 122 -1.95 0.14 -16.18
N PRO A 123 -1.58 -0.66 -17.20
CA PRO A 123 -2.31 -1.87 -17.56
C PRO A 123 -2.47 -2.82 -16.38
N GLY A 124 -3.71 -3.20 -16.08
CA GLY A 124 -4.06 -4.06 -14.94
C GLY A 124 -3.95 -3.41 -13.55
N ARG A 125 -3.53 -2.14 -13.48
CA ARG A 125 -3.36 -1.39 -12.21
C ARG A 125 -2.42 -2.07 -11.22
N VAL A 126 -1.40 -2.73 -11.77
CA VAL A 126 -0.31 -3.43 -11.07
C VAL A 126 1.02 -3.12 -11.74
N TYR A 127 2.10 -3.43 -11.05
CA TYR A 127 3.47 -3.27 -11.55
C TYR A 127 4.37 -4.41 -11.08
N ALA A 128 5.40 -4.74 -11.86
CA ALA A 128 6.43 -5.68 -11.44
C ALA A 128 7.55 -4.93 -10.70
N GLN A 129 8.01 -5.49 -9.57
CA GLN A 129 9.22 -5.05 -8.89
C GLN A 129 10.34 -6.04 -9.17
N ILE A 130 11.53 -5.50 -9.51
CA ILE A 130 12.73 -6.28 -9.85
C ILE A 130 13.90 -5.85 -8.96
N CYS A 131 14.62 -6.84 -8.43
CA CYS A 131 15.90 -6.64 -7.74
C CYS A 131 16.84 -7.81 -8.00
N ASP A 132 18.10 -7.66 -7.61
CA ASP A 132 19.13 -8.68 -7.76
C ASP A 132 19.64 -9.20 -6.41
N ALA A 133 20.71 -10.01 -6.41
CA ALA A 133 21.30 -10.60 -5.21
C ALA A 133 21.73 -9.56 -4.16
N ASN A 134 21.93 -8.30 -4.53
CA ASN A 134 22.36 -7.23 -3.62
C ASN A 134 21.22 -6.61 -2.82
N VAL A 135 20.01 -7.18 -2.88
CA VAL A 135 18.78 -6.66 -2.29
C VAL A 135 18.92 -6.19 -0.83
N LEU A 136 19.67 -6.90 0.02
CA LEU A 136 19.84 -6.53 1.44
C LEU A 136 20.82 -5.37 1.64
N GLU A 137 21.89 -5.31 0.86
CA GLU A 137 22.84 -4.21 0.90
C GLU A 137 22.19 -2.92 0.37
N ASP A 138 21.42 -3.02 -0.71
CA ASP A 138 20.64 -1.91 -1.23
C ASP A 138 19.57 -1.43 -0.23
N ALA A 139 18.82 -2.34 0.40
CA ALA A 139 17.84 -1.99 1.42
C ALA A 139 18.44 -1.24 2.63
N LYS A 140 19.70 -1.54 3.00
CA LYS A 140 20.43 -0.77 4.02
C LYS A 140 20.71 0.65 3.55
N ARG A 141 21.16 0.80 2.30
CA ARG A 141 21.54 2.08 1.69
C ARG A 141 20.33 2.98 1.42
N PHE A 142 19.15 2.42 1.15
CA PHE A 142 17.93 3.17 0.83
C PHE A 142 17.37 4.01 1.98
N HIS A 143 17.79 3.77 3.21
CA HIS A 143 17.32 4.49 4.39
C HIS A 143 15.79 4.57 4.51
N THR A 144 15.09 3.50 4.11
CA THR A 144 13.65 3.42 4.26
C THR A 144 13.25 3.44 5.74
N ILE A 145 12.08 4.00 6.04
CA ILE A 145 11.57 4.19 7.40
C ILE A 145 10.22 3.50 7.59
N GLY A 146 9.71 3.51 8.80
CA GLY A 146 8.42 2.89 9.13
C GLY A 146 8.41 1.39 8.83
N CYS A 147 7.31 0.92 8.26
CA CYS A 147 7.16 -0.49 7.91
C CYS A 147 8.12 -0.95 6.80
N SER A 148 8.58 -0.06 5.93
CA SER A 148 9.58 -0.38 4.89
C SER A 148 10.95 -0.73 5.49
N ALA A 149 11.27 -0.25 6.68
CA ALA A 149 12.51 -0.60 7.36
C ALA A 149 12.59 -2.08 7.78
N GLN A 150 11.49 -2.84 7.74
CA GLN A 150 11.46 -4.25 8.16
C GLN A 150 12.38 -5.14 7.31
N THR A 151 12.52 -4.89 6.01
CA THR A 151 13.43 -5.63 5.14
C THR A 151 14.87 -5.49 5.62
N ARG A 152 15.29 -4.26 5.94
CA ARG A 152 16.63 -3.98 6.49
C ARG A 152 16.80 -4.52 7.91
N ALA A 153 15.83 -4.26 8.79
CA ALA A 153 15.91 -4.62 10.21
C ALA A 153 15.85 -6.13 10.46
N GLY A 154 15.07 -6.84 9.65
CA GLY A 154 14.92 -8.30 9.75
C GLY A 154 16.07 -9.09 9.14
N GLY A 155 16.86 -8.47 8.28
CA GLY A 155 18.05 -9.08 7.65
C GLY A 155 17.71 -10.27 6.75
N GLU A 156 18.74 -11.11 6.51
CA GLU A 156 18.67 -12.22 5.55
C GLU A 156 17.57 -13.24 5.88
N LYS A 157 17.48 -13.67 7.14
CA LYS A 157 16.47 -14.67 7.55
C LYS A 157 15.03 -14.18 7.30
N TYR A 158 14.77 -12.91 7.58
CA TYR A 158 13.45 -12.33 7.33
C TYR A 158 13.15 -12.23 5.83
N PHE A 159 14.13 -11.73 5.06
CA PHE A 159 13.99 -11.61 3.61
C PHE A 159 13.76 -12.97 2.96
N GLN A 160 14.61 -13.96 3.28
CA GLN A 160 14.47 -15.33 2.76
C GLN A 160 13.11 -15.93 3.12
N GLY A 161 12.63 -15.76 4.35
CA GLY A 161 11.31 -16.24 4.75
C GLY A 161 10.17 -15.60 3.94
N LYS A 162 10.30 -14.33 3.54
CA LYS A 162 9.34 -13.66 2.65
C LYS A 162 9.43 -14.12 1.20
N VAL A 163 10.63 -14.42 0.73
CA VAL A 163 10.86 -15.03 -0.58
C VAL A 163 10.24 -16.43 -0.63
N ASP A 164 10.52 -17.28 0.35
CA ASP A 164 10.02 -18.65 0.41
C ASP A 164 8.47 -18.68 0.44
N GLU A 165 7.85 -17.81 1.25
CA GLU A 165 6.39 -17.64 1.30
C GLU A 165 5.81 -17.26 -0.07
N ALA A 166 6.43 -16.30 -0.76
CA ALA A 166 5.93 -15.79 -2.03
C ALA A 166 6.21 -16.75 -3.21
N VAL A 167 7.33 -17.46 -3.20
CA VAL A 167 7.64 -18.53 -4.17
C VAL A 167 6.66 -19.69 -4.02
N ALA A 168 6.40 -20.13 -2.78
CA ALA A 168 5.43 -21.18 -2.50
C ALA A 168 4.00 -20.81 -2.95
N ALA A 169 3.66 -19.52 -2.89
CA ALA A 169 2.38 -18.99 -3.38
C ALA A 169 2.36 -18.76 -4.91
N GLY A 170 3.45 -18.99 -5.63
CA GLY A 170 3.53 -18.76 -7.08
C GLY A 170 3.49 -17.30 -7.50
N THR A 171 3.88 -16.37 -6.62
CA THR A 171 3.78 -14.92 -6.83
C THR A 171 5.13 -14.22 -6.97
N LEU A 172 6.23 -14.89 -6.60
CA LEU A 172 7.58 -14.40 -6.75
C LEU A 172 8.42 -15.43 -7.48
N PHE A 173 9.30 -14.95 -8.36
CA PHE A 173 10.21 -15.76 -9.15
C PHE A 173 11.66 -15.40 -8.80
N VAL A 174 12.50 -16.44 -8.76
CA VAL A 174 13.95 -16.34 -8.52
C VAL A 174 14.61 -17.02 -9.72
N CYS A 175 15.42 -16.27 -10.47
CA CYS A 175 15.98 -16.70 -11.75
C CYS A 175 17.47 -16.38 -11.84
N ASP A 176 18.19 -17.13 -12.66
CA ASP A 176 19.63 -16.92 -12.90
C ASP A 176 19.89 -15.86 -13.99
N THR A 177 18.89 -15.58 -14.85
CA THR A 177 18.98 -14.56 -15.88
C THR A 177 17.77 -13.62 -15.89
N ILE A 178 17.95 -12.42 -16.40
CA ILE A 178 16.87 -11.44 -16.56
C ILE A 178 15.86 -11.87 -17.63
N GLU A 179 16.32 -12.55 -18.66
CA GLU A 179 15.45 -13.10 -19.72
C GLU A 179 14.52 -14.17 -19.18
N GLU A 180 15.03 -15.08 -18.32
CA GLU A 180 14.20 -16.08 -17.63
C GLU A 180 13.18 -15.38 -16.70
N LEU A 181 13.62 -14.36 -15.98
CA LEU A 181 12.72 -13.61 -15.10
C LEU A 181 11.62 -12.90 -15.88
N ALA A 182 11.94 -12.32 -17.06
CA ALA A 182 10.95 -11.73 -17.95
C ALA A 182 9.88 -12.74 -18.37
N ASP A 183 10.28 -13.96 -18.75
CA ASP A 183 9.36 -15.04 -19.13
C ASP A 183 8.48 -15.48 -17.95
N LYS A 184 9.05 -15.63 -16.75
CA LYS A 184 8.31 -15.98 -15.53
C LYS A 184 7.31 -14.91 -15.10
N LEU A 185 7.65 -13.63 -15.31
CA LEU A 185 6.74 -12.50 -15.06
C LEU A 185 5.64 -12.36 -16.14
N GLY A 186 5.76 -13.10 -17.26
CA GLY A 186 4.77 -13.14 -18.33
C GLY A 186 4.98 -12.05 -19.40
N PHE A 187 6.16 -11.43 -19.46
CA PHE A 187 6.50 -10.52 -20.56
C PHE A 187 6.72 -11.31 -21.86
N THR A 188 6.12 -10.85 -22.95
CA THR A 188 6.23 -11.48 -24.27
C THR A 188 6.34 -10.42 -25.38
N GLY A 189 6.94 -10.77 -26.52
CA GLY A 189 7.06 -9.88 -27.68
C GLY A 189 7.67 -8.53 -27.32
N GLU A 190 7.10 -7.45 -27.82
CA GLU A 190 7.58 -6.08 -27.62
C GLU A 190 7.70 -5.69 -26.13
N ALA A 191 6.77 -6.16 -25.28
CA ALA A 191 6.84 -5.89 -23.85
C ALA A 191 8.06 -6.54 -23.18
N LYS A 192 8.50 -7.72 -23.65
CA LYS A 192 9.73 -8.36 -23.17
C LYS A 192 10.96 -7.57 -23.63
N ASP A 193 11.00 -7.17 -24.89
CA ASP A 193 12.13 -6.37 -25.44
C ASP A 193 12.22 -5.03 -24.69
N THR A 194 11.11 -4.37 -24.46
CA THR A 194 11.04 -3.13 -23.67
C THR A 194 11.50 -3.35 -22.23
N PHE A 195 11.08 -4.43 -21.59
CA PHE A 195 11.52 -4.77 -20.23
C PHE A 195 13.04 -4.93 -20.13
N LEU A 196 13.65 -5.67 -21.05
CA LEU A 196 15.10 -5.86 -21.08
C LEU A 196 15.82 -4.53 -21.31
N ALA A 197 15.38 -3.72 -22.27
CA ALA A 197 15.91 -2.38 -22.51
C ALA A 197 15.74 -1.45 -21.28
N THR A 198 14.63 -1.57 -20.55
CA THR A 198 14.40 -0.81 -19.31
C THR A 198 15.38 -1.20 -18.21
N VAL A 199 15.70 -2.49 -18.06
CA VAL A 199 16.73 -2.96 -17.11
C VAL A 199 18.10 -2.43 -17.48
N ASP A 200 18.49 -2.47 -18.77
CA ASP A 200 19.75 -1.92 -19.25
C ASP A 200 19.83 -0.41 -18.99
N ARG A 201 18.77 0.33 -19.35
CA ARG A 201 18.68 1.77 -19.09
C ARG A 201 18.78 2.09 -17.60
N TYR A 202 18.12 1.32 -16.75
CA TYR A 202 18.16 1.53 -15.30
C TYR A 202 19.56 1.28 -14.71
N ASN A 203 20.30 0.30 -15.26
CA ASN A 203 21.71 0.07 -14.93
C ASN A 203 22.61 1.23 -15.36
N GLU A 204 22.37 1.85 -16.53
CA GLU A 204 23.09 3.07 -16.94
C GLU A 204 22.86 4.24 -15.98
N LEU A 205 21.60 4.45 -15.55
CA LEU A 205 21.28 5.50 -14.58
C LEU A 205 21.95 5.26 -13.23
N TYR A 206 22.03 3.98 -12.81
CA TYR A 206 22.80 3.60 -11.61
C TYR A 206 24.30 3.93 -11.78
N ASP A 207 24.92 3.62 -12.90
CA ASP A 207 26.34 3.91 -13.15
C ASP A 207 26.62 5.42 -13.16
N LYS A 208 25.71 6.21 -13.72
CA LYS A 208 25.77 7.67 -13.71
C LYS A 208 25.50 8.27 -12.32
N GLN A 209 24.93 7.50 -11.38
CA GLN A 209 24.40 7.99 -10.09
C GLN A 209 23.46 9.19 -10.28
N ASN A 210 22.69 9.17 -11.37
CA ASN A 210 21.74 10.21 -11.73
C ASN A 210 20.58 9.62 -12.54
N ASP A 211 19.38 9.68 -11.99
CA ASP A 211 18.17 9.27 -12.68
C ASP A 211 17.62 10.44 -13.53
N GLU A 212 18.04 10.48 -14.79
CA GLU A 212 17.62 11.48 -15.77
C GLU A 212 16.14 11.32 -16.18
N ASP A 213 15.54 10.15 -15.94
CA ASP A 213 14.21 9.79 -16.43
C ASP A 213 13.10 10.19 -15.45
N PHE A 214 13.29 9.92 -14.15
CA PHE A 214 12.27 10.17 -13.09
C PHE A 214 12.80 10.91 -11.86
N GLY A 215 14.09 11.30 -11.84
CA GLY A 215 14.67 12.07 -10.75
C GLY A 215 14.77 11.30 -9.42
N LYS A 216 14.89 9.98 -9.47
CA LYS A 216 15.10 9.14 -8.28
C LYS A 216 16.44 9.48 -7.63
N PRO A 217 16.50 9.72 -6.31
CA PRO A 217 17.75 10.04 -5.63
C PRO A 217 18.82 8.94 -5.83
N ALA A 218 20.06 9.34 -6.11
CA ALA A 218 21.16 8.42 -6.41
C ALA A 218 21.34 7.32 -5.34
N TYR A 219 21.23 7.65 -4.05
CA TYR A 219 21.35 6.67 -2.96
C TYR A 219 20.24 5.60 -2.94
N ARG A 220 19.18 5.77 -3.74
CA ARG A 220 18.08 4.81 -3.93
C ARG A 220 18.08 4.11 -5.28
N LEU A 221 19.01 4.44 -6.18
CA LEU A 221 19.27 3.63 -7.36
C LEU A 221 19.93 2.31 -6.95
N SER A 222 19.59 1.21 -7.63
CA SER A 222 20.21 -0.11 -7.45
C SER A 222 20.59 -0.68 -8.81
N ALA A 223 21.66 -1.47 -8.86
CA ALA A 223 21.98 -2.23 -10.05
C ALA A 223 21.10 -3.49 -10.13
N ILE A 224 20.91 -4.01 -11.35
CA ILE A 224 20.26 -5.29 -11.62
C ILE A 224 21.19 -6.09 -12.52
N ARG A 225 22.21 -6.74 -11.92
CA ARG A 225 23.34 -7.36 -12.66
C ARG A 225 23.81 -8.68 -12.08
N THR A 226 23.49 -8.96 -10.82
CA THR A 226 24.06 -10.10 -10.09
C THR A 226 22.96 -11.10 -9.75
N ALA A 227 23.04 -12.29 -10.33
CA ALA A 227 22.12 -13.38 -9.98
C ALA A 227 22.25 -13.83 -8.51
N PRO A 228 21.17 -14.33 -7.89
CA PRO A 228 19.86 -14.50 -8.46
C PRO A 228 19.08 -13.18 -8.61
N PHE A 229 18.22 -13.13 -9.63
CA PHE A 229 17.27 -12.04 -9.86
C PHE A 229 15.90 -12.39 -9.26
N TYR A 230 15.28 -11.42 -8.63
CA TYR A 230 13.97 -11.56 -7.99
C TYR A 230 12.95 -10.67 -8.70
N GLY A 231 11.77 -11.21 -8.99
CA GLY A 231 10.68 -10.45 -9.61
C GLY A 231 9.31 -10.89 -9.12
N CYS A 232 8.41 -9.93 -8.93
CA CYS A 232 7.04 -10.17 -8.52
C CYS A 232 6.11 -9.05 -8.99
N TRP A 233 4.83 -9.36 -9.20
CA TRP A 233 3.79 -8.37 -9.45
C TRP A 233 3.20 -7.85 -8.15
N LEU A 234 3.00 -6.54 -8.07
CA LEU A 234 2.51 -5.83 -6.89
C LEU A 234 1.36 -4.89 -7.25
N GLY A 235 0.46 -4.74 -6.32
CA GLY A 235 -0.48 -3.63 -6.20
C GLY A 235 -0.50 -3.13 -4.76
N ALA A 236 -1.55 -2.42 -4.37
CA ALA A 236 -1.69 -2.01 -2.98
C ALA A 236 -2.08 -3.17 -2.06
N SER A 237 -1.55 -3.15 -0.83
CA SER A 237 -2.11 -3.86 0.31
C SER A 237 -2.87 -2.86 1.18
N LEU A 238 -4.18 -3.04 1.29
CA LEU A 238 -5.05 -2.23 2.14
C LEU A 238 -4.92 -2.65 3.59
N LEU A 239 -4.46 -1.74 4.46
CA LEU A 239 -4.33 -1.99 5.88
C LEU A 239 -5.60 -1.62 6.65
N THR A 240 -6.12 -0.41 6.44
CA THR A 240 -7.37 0.10 7.02
C THR A 240 -7.90 1.29 6.21
N THR A 241 -9.06 1.82 6.60
CA THR A 241 -9.57 3.11 6.12
C THR A 241 -9.54 4.11 7.26
N GLU A 242 -9.08 5.33 6.96
CA GLU A 242 -9.00 6.46 7.88
C GLU A 242 -10.02 7.56 7.54
N GLN A 243 -10.85 7.35 6.53
CA GLN A 243 -12.04 8.14 6.23
C GLN A 243 -13.13 7.78 7.24
N GLY A 244 -13.65 8.78 7.93
CA GLY A 244 -14.57 8.52 9.03
C GLY A 244 -15.51 9.67 9.33
N ILE A 245 -16.01 9.68 10.55
CA ILE A 245 -16.88 10.74 11.07
C ILE A 245 -16.06 12.00 11.31
N ALA A 246 -16.52 13.13 10.80
CA ALA A 246 -15.91 14.44 11.05
C ALA A 246 -15.89 14.74 12.56
N ILE A 247 -14.73 15.14 13.08
CA ILE A 247 -14.52 15.44 14.49
C ILE A 247 -13.85 16.80 14.68
N ASN A 248 -14.05 17.41 15.85
CA ASN A 248 -13.30 18.57 16.28
C ASN A 248 -12.00 18.16 17.04
N GLU A 249 -11.25 19.17 17.52
CA GLU A 249 -10.00 18.98 18.27
C GLU A 249 -10.18 18.29 19.63
N LYS A 250 -11.42 18.15 20.11
CA LYS A 250 -11.79 17.43 21.34
C LYS A 250 -12.22 15.98 21.08
N GLY A 251 -12.31 15.56 19.82
CA GLY A 251 -12.79 14.25 19.44
C GLY A 251 -14.32 14.11 19.45
N GLN A 252 -15.06 15.22 19.55
CA GLN A 252 -16.51 15.21 19.41
C GLN A 252 -16.91 15.06 17.95
N ALA A 253 -17.90 14.22 17.66
CA ALA A 253 -18.49 14.14 16.33
C ALA A 253 -19.14 15.47 15.93
N LEU A 254 -19.04 15.83 14.68
CA LEU A 254 -19.70 17.01 14.09
C LEU A 254 -20.94 16.57 13.30
N ASP A 255 -22.00 17.37 13.32
CA ASP A 255 -23.15 17.24 12.45
C ASP A 255 -22.88 17.86 11.05
N ASN A 256 -23.88 17.84 10.17
CA ASN A 256 -23.78 18.40 8.82
C ASN A 256 -23.63 19.93 8.77
N ASP A 257 -23.88 20.64 9.87
CA ASP A 257 -23.64 22.06 10.04
C ASP A 257 -22.27 22.35 10.70
N ASN A 258 -21.42 21.33 10.89
CA ASN A 258 -20.16 21.33 11.61
C ASN A 258 -20.30 21.74 13.10
N LYS A 259 -21.44 21.47 13.72
CA LYS A 259 -21.64 21.68 15.15
C LYS A 259 -21.33 20.41 15.93
N PRO A 260 -20.72 20.50 17.13
CA PRO A 260 -20.45 19.35 17.95
C PRO A 260 -21.75 18.66 18.41
N MET A 261 -21.81 17.35 18.23
CA MET A 261 -22.92 16.52 18.69
C MET A 261 -22.75 16.20 20.18
N PRO A 262 -23.70 16.57 21.04
CA PRO A 262 -23.58 16.32 22.47
C PRO A 262 -23.47 14.83 22.80
N GLY A 263 -22.48 14.43 23.60
CA GLY A 263 -22.32 13.06 24.11
C GLY A 263 -21.75 12.06 23.10
N LEU A 264 -21.44 12.46 21.85
CA LEU A 264 -20.86 11.58 20.84
C LEU A 264 -19.38 11.91 20.60
N TYR A 265 -18.49 10.98 20.95
CA TYR A 265 -17.05 11.09 20.76
C TYR A 265 -16.56 9.95 19.86
N ILE A 266 -15.68 10.27 18.91
CA ILE A 266 -15.18 9.32 17.93
C ILE A 266 -13.64 9.30 17.97
N THR A 267 -13.06 8.11 17.99
CA THR A 267 -11.61 7.91 17.96
C THR A 267 -11.25 6.65 17.19
N GLY A 268 -10.01 6.55 16.76
CA GLY A 268 -9.51 5.43 15.95
C GLY A 268 -9.89 5.58 14.48
N ASP A 269 -9.86 4.48 13.73
CA ASP A 269 -10.04 4.47 12.27
C ASP A 269 -11.46 4.87 11.81
N MET A 270 -12.43 4.95 12.71
CA MET A 270 -13.74 5.51 12.39
C MET A 270 -13.81 7.04 12.52
N SER A 271 -12.77 7.71 13.07
CA SER A 271 -12.70 9.17 13.10
C SER A 271 -12.05 9.71 11.83
N GLY A 272 -12.64 10.72 11.24
CA GLY A 272 -12.13 11.44 10.08
C GLY A 272 -11.39 12.72 10.45
N SER A 273 -11.38 13.68 9.52
CA SER A 273 -10.81 15.05 9.66
C SER A 273 -9.29 15.10 9.89
N PHE A 274 -8.57 14.03 9.57
CA PHE A 274 -7.13 13.96 9.83
C PHE A 274 -6.30 13.55 8.60
N PHE A 275 -6.76 12.58 7.83
CA PHE A 275 -6.12 12.13 6.60
C PHE A 275 -7.02 12.42 5.40
N ALA A 276 -6.42 12.65 4.22
CA ALA A 276 -7.12 12.80 2.95
C ALA A 276 -6.23 12.25 1.83
N ASN A 277 -6.67 11.17 1.19
CA ASN A 277 -5.99 10.48 0.08
C ASN A 277 -4.50 10.12 0.33
N ASN A 278 -4.00 10.27 1.54
CA ASN A 278 -2.61 10.03 1.87
C ASN A 278 -2.46 9.61 3.34
N TYR A 279 -1.52 8.70 3.57
CA TYR A 279 -1.03 8.35 4.90
C TYR A 279 0.45 8.74 5.01
N PRO A 280 0.85 9.62 5.95
CA PRO A 280 2.22 10.16 6.00
C PRO A 280 3.23 9.08 6.40
N CYS A 281 3.94 8.52 5.42
CA CYS A 281 4.94 7.49 5.65
C CYS A 281 6.21 7.99 6.37
N LEU A 282 6.45 9.30 6.41
CA LEU A 282 7.58 9.91 7.13
C LEU A 282 7.43 9.87 8.66
N MET A 283 6.22 9.65 9.17
CA MET A 283 5.91 9.55 10.59
C MET A 283 5.34 8.18 10.93
N ALA A 284 6.20 7.24 11.30
CA ALA A 284 5.76 5.92 11.71
C ALA A 284 4.84 5.99 12.94
N GLY A 285 3.71 5.26 12.90
CA GLY A 285 2.78 5.14 14.03
C GLY A 285 1.82 6.32 14.24
N VAL A 286 1.70 7.24 13.26
CA VAL A 286 0.83 8.44 13.39
C VAL A 286 -0.64 8.07 13.63
N ALA A 287 -1.21 7.06 12.98
CA ALA A 287 -2.58 6.62 13.20
C ALA A 287 -2.78 6.10 14.63
N MET A 288 -1.86 5.30 15.14
CA MET A 288 -1.89 4.82 16.54
C MET A 288 -1.75 5.97 17.53
N GLY A 289 -0.80 6.90 17.29
CA GLY A 289 -0.60 8.08 18.13
C GLY A 289 -1.84 8.97 18.16
N ARG A 290 -2.48 9.20 17.01
CA ARG A 290 -3.76 9.90 16.90
C ARG A 290 -4.84 9.20 17.74
N THR A 291 -5.01 7.90 17.55
CA THR A 291 -6.03 7.09 18.26
C THR A 291 -5.89 7.22 19.77
N LEU A 292 -4.69 7.05 20.32
CA LEU A 292 -4.42 7.19 21.75
C LEU A 292 -4.64 8.60 22.25
N THR A 293 -4.18 9.61 21.53
CA THR A 293 -4.31 11.02 21.91
C THR A 293 -5.77 11.44 22.01
N TYR A 294 -6.58 11.11 20.97
CA TYR A 294 -7.99 11.49 20.97
C TYR A 294 -8.81 10.67 21.97
N ALA A 295 -8.44 9.38 22.23
CA ALA A 295 -9.08 8.60 23.27
C ALA A 295 -8.89 9.24 24.67
N ILE A 296 -7.65 9.68 24.98
CA ILE A 296 -7.34 10.36 26.24
C ILE A 296 -8.11 11.70 26.34
N LYS A 297 -8.11 12.51 25.27
CA LYS A 297 -8.85 13.77 25.20
C LYS A 297 -10.34 13.57 25.43
N ALA A 298 -10.96 12.60 24.73
CA ALA A 298 -12.37 12.31 24.89
C ALA A 298 -12.73 11.93 26.34
N ILE A 299 -11.92 11.08 26.99
CA ILE A 299 -12.14 10.67 28.38
C ILE A 299 -12.03 11.88 29.33
N LYS A 300 -11.03 12.74 29.16
CA LYS A 300 -10.87 13.94 29.97
C LYS A 300 -12.06 14.88 29.79
N GLN A 301 -12.48 15.12 28.56
CA GLN A 301 -13.63 15.96 28.25
C GLN A 301 -14.93 15.41 28.88
N MET A 302 -15.19 14.11 28.78
CA MET A 302 -16.36 13.48 29.42
C MET A 302 -16.30 13.55 30.94
N GLY A 303 -15.13 13.50 31.52
CA GLY A 303 -14.90 13.59 32.97
C GLY A 303 -14.83 15.01 33.53
N GLY A 304 -14.95 16.04 32.69
CA GLY A 304 -14.81 17.44 33.13
C GLY A 304 -13.43 17.78 33.67
N LEU A 305 -12.38 17.12 33.15
CA LEU A 305 -10.98 17.29 33.57
C LEU A 305 -10.19 18.28 32.72
N GLU A 306 -10.84 18.99 31.79
CA GLU A 306 -10.29 20.09 30.95
C GLU A 306 -11.14 21.34 31.09
#